data_643371802a0a9c4c3a558159b4e11759
#
_entry.id   643371802a0a9c4c3a558159b4e11759
#
_cell.length_a   1.000
_cell.length_b   1.000
_cell.length_c   1.000
_cell.angle_alpha   90.00
_cell.angle_beta   90.00
_cell.angle_gamma   90.00
#
_symmetry.space_group_name_H-M   'P 1'
#
loop_
_entity.id
_entity.type
_entity.pdbx_description
1 polymer ?
#
loop_
_entity_poly.entity_id
_entity_poly.type
_entity_poly.pdbx_seq_one_letter_code
_entity_poly.pdbx_strand_id
1 'polypeptide(L)'
;CYQRLRLFDNDRIKQRFLQHMETALVSHANVSLLAWVIMPEHVHLIVFPSDDQPLTPFLSALKRPLAMEIVARWRTLRAPILQRLRSSDGQTRFWQPGGGYDRNLLHTELLAKVRYVHRNPVARRLVSTPTDWQWSSANAYAGNLNAAGPAIRFELLELAGQDLI
;
A
#
# COMPACT_ATOMS: atom_id res chain seq x y z
N CYS A 1 0.32 -9.56 -2.81
CA CYS A 1 1.43 -10.55 -2.80
C CYS A 1 1.16 -11.69 -3.76
N TYR A 2 2.22 -12.39 -4.16
CA TYR A 2 2.12 -13.57 -5.02
C TYR A 2 1.26 -14.65 -4.35
N GLN A 3 0.29 -15.21 -5.11
CA GLN A 3 -0.64 -16.24 -4.62
C GLN A 3 -1.33 -15.91 -3.28
N ARG A 4 -1.54 -14.64 -2.98
CA ARG A 4 -2.10 -14.17 -1.71
C ARG A 4 -1.34 -14.66 -0.47
N LEU A 5 -0.04 -14.93 -0.60
CA LEU A 5 0.80 -15.26 0.55
C LEU A 5 0.89 -14.09 1.50
N ARG A 6 0.84 -14.37 2.80
CA ARG A 6 0.87 -13.36 3.87
C ARG A 6 2.30 -12.84 4.11
N LEU A 7 2.89 -12.22 3.08
CA LEU A 7 4.27 -11.75 3.11
C LEU A 7 4.46 -10.53 4.01
N PHE A 8 3.37 -9.81 4.30
CA PHE A 8 3.34 -8.65 5.19
C PHE A 8 2.94 -9.01 6.64
N ASP A 9 2.95 -10.27 7.06
CA ASP A 9 2.78 -10.60 8.48
C ASP A 9 3.93 -10.06 9.33
N ASN A 10 5.12 -9.93 8.75
CA ASN A 10 6.29 -9.38 9.42
C ASN A 10 6.30 -7.85 9.38
N ASP A 11 6.33 -7.21 10.55
CA ASP A 11 6.30 -5.76 10.69
C ASP A 11 7.51 -5.06 10.06
N ARG A 12 8.68 -5.71 10.04
CA ARG A 12 9.86 -5.16 9.34
C ARG A 12 9.60 -5.02 7.83
N ILE A 13 8.87 -5.96 7.23
CA ILE A 13 8.51 -5.87 5.80
C ILE A 13 7.54 -4.73 5.57
N LYS A 14 6.56 -4.53 6.47
CA LYS A 14 5.65 -3.38 6.41
C LYS A 14 6.41 -2.05 6.55
N GLN A 15 7.34 -1.94 7.51
CA GLN A 15 8.19 -0.76 7.67
C GLN A 15 9.01 -0.47 6.40
N ARG A 16 9.64 -1.50 5.81
CA ARG A 16 10.37 -1.33 4.55
C ARG A 16 9.47 -0.88 3.42
N PHE A 17 8.24 -1.41 3.35
CA PHE A 17 7.26 -0.95 2.36
C PHE A 17 6.93 0.54 2.52
N LEU A 18 6.71 1.03 3.75
CA LEU A 18 6.46 2.45 4.01
C LEU A 18 7.66 3.31 3.56
N GLN A 19 8.89 2.91 3.86
CA GLN A 19 10.10 3.62 3.43
C GLN A 19 10.22 3.69 1.89
N HIS A 20 9.93 2.58 1.19
CA HIS A 20 9.93 2.60 -0.28
C HIS A 20 8.76 3.43 -0.83
N MET A 21 7.63 3.49 -0.13
CA MET A 21 6.49 4.34 -0.52
C MET A 21 6.84 5.82 -0.39
N GLU A 22 7.49 6.24 0.69
CA GLU A 22 8.01 7.61 0.87
C GLU A 22 9.00 7.98 -0.25
N THR A 23 9.97 7.11 -0.51
CA THR A 23 10.94 7.31 -1.60
C THR A 23 10.28 7.43 -2.96
N ALA A 24 9.29 6.57 -3.25
CA ALA A 24 8.56 6.60 -4.51
C ALA A 24 7.74 7.89 -4.66
N LEU A 25 7.09 8.37 -3.60
CA LEU A 25 6.33 9.63 -3.61
C LEU A 25 7.25 10.84 -3.82
N VAL A 26 8.42 10.87 -3.18
CA VAL A 26 9.42 11.94 -3.41
C VAL A 26 9.91 11.94 -4.86
N SER A 27 10.14 10.76 -5.44
CA SER A 27 10.64 10.63 -6.82
C SER A 27 9.56 10.87 -7.88
N HIS A 28 8.28 10.87 -7.50
CA HIS A 28 7.11 11.07 -8.37
C HIS A 28 6.19 12.14 -7.75
N ALA A 29 6.68 13.40 -7.74
CA ALA A 29 5.98 14.52 -7.11
C ALA A 29 4.59 14.81 -7.74
N ASN A 30 4.33 14.29 -8.95
CA ASN A 30 3.04 14.32 -9.61
C ASN A 30 2.02 13.31 -9.05
N VAL A 31 2.42 12.46 -8.08
CA VAL A 31 1.54 11.47 -7.44
C VAL A 31 1.34 11.83 -5.98
N SER A 32 0.10 12.09 -5.59
CA SER A 32 -0.29 12.37 -4.21
C SER A 32 -0.95 11.15 -3.58
N LEU A 33 -0.63 10.88 -2.31
CA LEU A 33 -1.22 9.79 -1.55
C LEU A 33 -2.44 10.29 -0.79
N LEU A 34 -3.59 9.64 -0.96
CA LEU A 34 -4.85 9.98 -0.29
C LEU A 34 -5.20 9.00 0.82
N ALA A 35 -5.01 7.70 0.62
CA ALA A 35 -5.21 6.71 1.67
C ALA A 35 -4.41 5.43 1.40
N TRP A 36 -4.12 4.69 2.48
CA TRP A 36 -3.44 3.41 2.36
C TRP A 36 -3.75 2.46 3.52
N VAL A 37 -3.61 1.16 3.27
CA VAL A 37 -3.55 0.11 4.29
C VAL A 37 -2.68 -1.03 3.80
N ILE A 38 -1.82 -1.53 4.68
CA ILE A 38 -1.02 -2.74 4.46
C ILE A 38 -1.71 -3.89 5.18
N MET A 39 -2.27 -4.81 4.41
CA MET A 39 -2.85 -6.06 4.90
C MET A 39 -1.80 -7.17 4.87
N PRO A 40 -1.99 -8.29 5.58
CA PRO A 40 -1.02 -9.38 5.60
C PRO A 40 -0.60 -9.90 4.21
N GLU A 41 -1.52 -9.94 3.24
CA GLU A 41 -1.31 -10.53 1.92
C GLU A 41 -1.42 -9.55 0.75
N HIS A 42 -1.78 -8.28 1.00
CA HIS A 42 -1.93 -7.25 -0.03
C HIS A 42 -1.87 -5.84 0.54
N VAL A 43 -1.86 -4.85 -0.33
CA VAL A 43 -1.93 -3.42 0.01
C VAL A 43 -3.03 -2.77 -0.79
N HIS A 44 -3.72 -1.82 -0.18
CA HIS A 44 -4.56 -0.86 -0.88
C HIS A 44 -3.91 0.52 -0.80
N LEU A 45 -3.86 1.20 -1.93
CA LEU A 45 -3.44 2.59 -2.06
C LEU A 45 -4.53 3.35 -2.81
N ILE A 46 -4.86 4.55 -2.35
CA ILE A 46 -5.60 5.54 -3.12
C ILE A 46 -4.62 6.66 -3.41
N VAL A 47 -4.36 6.88 -4.69
CA VAL A 47 -3.43 7.90 -5.17
C VAL A 47 -4.14 8.83 -6.16
N PHE A 48 -3.68 10.06 -6.22
CA PHE A 48 -4.15 11.07 -7.14
C PHE A 48 -2.95 11.53 -8.00
N PRO A 49 -2.91 11.21 -9.30
CA PRO A 49 -1.95 11.80 -10.22
C PRO A 49 -2.40 13.22 -10.55
N SER A 50 -1.47 14.19 -10.55
CA SER A 50 -1.76 15.58 -10.91
C SER A 50 -1.70 15.85 -12.40
N ASP A 51 -1.35 14.84 -13.18
CA ASP A 51 -1.23 14.87 -14.64
C ASP A 51 -1.76 13.56 -15.26
N ASP A 52 -1.83 13.51 -16.58
CA ASP A 52 -2.29 12.34 -17.33
C ASP A 52 -1.23 11.23 -17.49
N GLN A 53 -0.12 11.32 -16.76
CA GLN A 53 0.93 10.30 -16.85
C GLN A 53 0.49 8.99 -16.21
N PRO A 54 0.89 7.84 -16.79
CA PRO A 54 0.53 6.55 -16.23
C PRO A 54 1.16 6.33 -14.85
N LEU A 55 0.42 5.71 -13.94
CA LEU A 55 0.91 5.35 -12.60
C LEU A 55 1.94 4.21 -12.59
N THR A 56 2.17 3.56 -13.73
CA THR A 56 3.10 2.43 -13.84
C THR A 56 4.53 2.72 -13.36
N PRO A 57 5.16 3.89 -13.68
CA PRO A 57 6.48 4.22 -13.16
C PRO A 57 6.49 4.32 -11.63
N PHE A 58 5.52 5.03 -11.04
CA PHE A 58 5.36 5.13 -9.58
C PHE A 58 5.18 3.75 -8.92
N LEU A 59 4.28 2.94 -9.44
CA LEU A 59 4.04 1.59 -8.91
C LEU A 59 5.28 0.69 -9.05
N SER A 60 6.06 0.86 -10.11
CA SER A 60 7.32 0.15 -10.31
C SER A 60 8.39 0.59 -9.32
N ALA A 61 8.52 1.90 -9.09
CA ALA A 61 9.45 2.49 -8.13
C ALA A 61 9.13 2.06 -6.68
N LEU A 62 7.85 1.89 -6.36
CA LEU A 62 7.39 1.40 -5.06
C LEU A 62 7.63 -0.11 -4.89
N LYS A 63 7.21 -0.92 -5.88
CA LYS A 63 7.08 -2.38 -5.72
C LYS A 63 8.39 -3.14 -5.96
N ARG A 64 9.16 -2.70 -6.97
CA ARG A 64 10.36 -3.44 -7.42
C ARG A 64 11.49 -3.43 -6.39
N PRO A 65 11.90 -2.29 -5.81
CA PRO A 65 12.99 -2.25 -4.83
C PRO A 65 12.68 -3.10 -3.59
N LEU A 66 11.47 -3.01 -3.03
CA LEU A 66 11.06 -3.84 -1.91
C LEU A 66 11.17 -5.33 -2.24
N ALA A 67 10.65 -5.75 -3.39
CA ALA A 67 10.68 -7.15 -3.79
C ALA A 67 12.12 -7.66 -3.91
N MET A 68 13.01 -6.88 -4.53
CA MET A 68 14.42 -7.22 -4.68
C MET A 68 15.12 -7.35 -3.31
N GLU A 69 14.92 -6.37 -2.43
CA GLU A 69 15.50 -6.34 -1.09
C GLU A 69 15.07 -7.56 -0.26
N ILE A 70 13.76 -7.80 -0.17
CA ILE A 70 13.22 -8.88 0.68
C ILE A 70 13.59 -10.25 0.13
N VAL A 71 13.50 -10.45 -1.17
CA VAL A 71 13.89 -11.73 -1.81
C VAL A 71 15.38 -11.98 -1.66
N ALA A 72 16.24 -10.97 -1.82
CA ALA A 72 17.69 -11.11 -1.60
C ALA A 72 17.99 -11.53 -0.16
N ARG A 73 17.36 -10.87 0.82
CA ARG A 73 17.51 -11.25 2.23
C ARG A 73 17.05 -12.70 2.50
N TRP A 74 15.89 -13.10 1.95
CA TRP A 74 15.40 -14.48 2.11
C TRP A 74 16.33 -15.51 1.47
N ARG A 75 16.98 -15.18 0.35
CA ARG A 75 18.02 -16.04 -0.27
C ARG A 75 19.21 -16.20 0.67
N THR A 76 19.73 -15.12 1.23
CA THR A 76 20.83 -15.17 2.22
C THR A 76 20.47 -16.04 3.43
N LEU A 77 19.22 -15.93 3.89
CA LEU A 77 18.72 -16.69 5.04
C LEU A 77 18.26 -18.12 4.68
N ARG A 78 18.32 -18.50 3.41
CA ARG A 78 17.79 -19.79 2.90
C ARG A 78 16.33 -20.03 3.35
N ALA A 79 15.52 -18.96 3.38
CA ALA A 79 14.18 -18.99 3.95
C ALA A 79 13.26 -19.95 3.16
N PRO A 80 12.50 -20.85 3.83
CA PRO A 80 11.63 -21.83 3.17
C PRO A 80 10.55 -21.20 2.28
N ILE A 81 10.15 -19.95 2.56
CA ILE A 81 9.15 -19.22 1.78
C ILE A 81 9.55 -19.09 0.29
N LEU A 82 10.83 -19.11 -0.03
CA LEU A 82 11.31 -19.00 -1.41
C LEU A 82 10.76 -20.09 -2.33
N GLN A 83 10.53 -21.30 -1.80
CA GLN A 83 9.93 -22.39 -2.57
C GLN A 83 8.51 -22.05 -3.00
N ARG A 84 7.73 -21.42 -2.12
CA ARG A 84 6.35 -20.99 -2.38
C ARG A 84 6.25 -19.79 -3.31
N LEU A 85 7.33 -19.00 -3.42
CA LEU A 85 7.41 -17.83 -4.28
C LEU A 85 7.88 -18.18 -5.70
N ARG A 86 8.27 -19.42 -5.95
CA ARG A 86 8.74 -19.86 -7.26
C ARG A 86 7.53 -20.07 -8.18
N SER A 87 7.50 -19.33 -9.27
CA SER A 87 6.48 -19.49 -10.32
C SER A 87 6.86 -20.63 -11.29
N SER A 88 5.92 -21.04 -12.13
CA SER A 88 6.11 -22.11 -13.12
C SER A 88 7.24 -21.84 -14.11
N ASP A 89 7.57 -20.57 -14.38
CA ASP A 89 8.71 -20.14 -15.20
C ASP A 89 10.04 -20.12 -14.43
N GLY A 90 10.05 -20.62 -13.19
CA GLY A 90 11.24 -20.68 -12.33
C GLY A 90 11.65 -19.37 -11.65
N GLN A 91 10.94 -18.27 -11.88
CA GLN A 91 11.22 -16.98 -11.24
C GLN A 91 10.70 -16.92 -9.81
N THR A 92 11.38 -16.17 -8.95
CA THR A 92 10.89 -15.87 -7.60
C THR A 92 10.08 -14.58 -7.63
N ARG A 93 8.80 -14.64 -7.25
CA ARG A 93 7.86 -13.52 -7.33
C ARG A 93 7.38 -13.11 -5.95
N PHE A 94 7.62 -11.87 -5.56
CA PHE A 94 7.04 -11.25 -4.36
C PHE A 94 5.61 -10.75 -4.65
N TRP A 95 5.43 -10.13 -5.79
CA TRP A 95 4.15 -9.55 -6.21
C TRP A 95 3.43 -10.44 -7.22
N GLN A 96 2.09 -10.37 -7.18
CA GLN A 96 1.28 -11.00 -8.22
C GLN A 96 1.58 -10.34 -9.58
N PRO A 97 1.79 -11.11 -10.66
CA PRO A 97 1.85 -10.57 -12.02
C PRO A 97 0.58 -9.82 -12.40
N GLY A 98 0.70 -8.85 -13.30
CA GLY A 98 -0.45 -8.06 -13.77
C GLY A 98 -0.78 -6.84 -12.89
N GLY A 99 0.06 -6.52 -11.91
CA GLY A 99 -0.03 -5.24 -11.19
C GLY A 99 -1.01 -5.20 -10.02
N GLY A 100 -2.08 -5.94 -10.03
CA GLY A 100 -3.20 -5.86 -9.09
C GLY A 100 -4.43 -5.20 -9.74
N TYR A 101 -5.44 -4.92 -8.93
CA TYR A 101 -6.64 -4.24 -9.38
C TYR A 101 -6.38 -2.73 -9.41
N ASP A 102 -6.52 -2.16 -10.59
CA ASP A 102 -6.47 -0.71 -10.84
C ASP A 102 -7.86 -0.25 -11.26
N ARG A 103 -8.36 0.80 -10.63
CA ARG A 103 -9.67 1.38 -10.92
C ARG A 103 -9.61 2.89 -10.74
N ASN A 104 -10.00 3.62 -11.77
CA ASN A 104 -10.29 5.03 -11.65
C ASN A 104 -11.51 5.25 -10.77
N LEU A 105 -11.37 6.07 -9.74
CA LEU A 105 -12.45 6.43 -8.82
C LEU A 105 -13.11 7.71 -9.30
N LEU A 106 -14.44 7.73 -9.30
CA LEU A 106 -15.19 8.97 -9.42
C LEU A 106 -15.05 9.77 -8.12
N HIS A 107 -15.08 11.10 -8.22
CA HIS A 107 -15.02 12.00 -7.08
C HIS A 107 -16.05 11.64 -5.99
N THR A 108 -17.29 11.32 -6.42
CA THR A 108 -18.38 10.92 -5.54
C THR A 108 -18.15 9.60 -4.78
N GLU A 109 -17.23 8.76 -5.25
CA GLU A 109 -16.90 7.47 -4.63
C GLU A 109 -15.70 7.56 -3.66
N LEU A 110 -14.94 8.67 -3.68
CA LEU A 110 -13.64 8.78 -3.04
C LEU A 110 -13.70 8.52 -1.54
N LEU A 111 -14.55 9.23 -0.79
CA LEU A 111 -14.67 9.05 0.66
C LEU A 111 -15.17 7.66 1.05
N ALA A 112 -16.14 7.13 0.30
CA ALA A 112 -16.60 5.75 0.53
C ALA A 112 -15.45 4.75 0.35
N LYS A 113 -14.55 5.01 -0.62
CA LYS A 113 -13.40 4.17 -0.87
C LYS A 113 -12.31 4.33 0.19
N VAL A 114 -12.06 5.54 0.68
CA VAL A 114 -11.17 5.79 1.83
C VAL A 114 -11.66 5.01 3.05
N ARG A 115 -12.95 5.12 3.40
CA ARG A 115 -13.56 4.35 4.49
C ARG A 115 -13.42 2.84 4.27
N TYR A 116 -13.65 2.36 3.06
CA TYR A 116 -13.45 0.96 2.70
C TYR A 116 -12.00 0.52 2.95
N VAL A 117 -11.01 1.30 2.52
CA VAL A 117 -9.58 1.01 2.74
C VAL A 117 -9.28 0.90 4.22
N HIS A 118 -9.72 1.86 5.04
CA HIS A 118 -9.47 1.86 6.48
C HIS A 118 -10.20 0.74 7.23
N ARG A 119 -11.39 0.31 6.76
CA ARG A 119 -12.16 -0.76 7.39
C ARG A 119 -11.70 -2.17 7.02
N ASN A 120 -10.78 -2.35 6.07
CA ASN A 120 -10.29 -3.67 5.68
C ASN A 120 -9.79 -4.52 6.86
N PRO A 121 -8.95 -4.00 7.80
CA PRO A 121 -8.49 -4.79 8.94
C PRO A 121 -9.63 -5.23 9.86
N VAL A 122 -10.64 -4.37 10.07
CA VAL A 122 -11.82 -4.69 10.87
C VAL A 122 -12.67 -5.76 10.17
N ALA A 123 -12.94 -5.59 8.87
CA ALA A 123 -13.69 -6.56 8.08
C ALA A 123 -13.02 -7.95 8.06
N ARG A 124 -11.67 -7.98 8.17
CA ARG A 124 -10.88 -9.21 8.28
C ARG A 124 -10.68 -9.68 9.73
N ARG A 125 -11.32 -9.03 10.70
CA ARG A 125 -11.27 -9.36 12.15
C ARG A 125 -9.84 -9.36 12.71
N LEU A 126 -8.96 -8.51 12.18
CA LEU A 126 -7.60 -8.34 12.69
C LEU A 126 -7.54 -7.36 13.85
N VAL A 127 -8.46 -6.41 13.90
CA VAL A 127 -8.63 -5.38 14.95
C VAL A 127 -10.12 -5.04 15.11
N SER A 128 -10.46 -4.34 16.20
CA SER A 128 -11.83 -3.92 16.49
C SER A 128 -12.22 -2.60 15.81
N THR A 129 -11.28 -1.65 15.72
CA THR A 129 -11.49 -0.36 15.06
C THR A 129 -10.40 -0.10 14.02
N PRO A 130 -10.65 0.77 13.01
CA PRO A 130 -9.64 1.08 11.99
C PRO A 130 -8.35 1.69 12.58
N THR A 131 -8.44 2.44 13.66
CA THR A 131 -7.32 3.11 14.33
C THR A 131 -6.45 2.16 15.14
N ASP A 132 -6.95 0.96 15.50
CA ASP A 132 -6.16 -0.08 16.15
C ASP A 132 -5.13 -0.71 15.17
N TRP A 133 -5.31 -0.51 13.85
CA TRP A 133 -4.40 -1.02 12.83
C TRP A 133 -3.37 0.03 12.45
N GLN A 134 -2.21 0.00 13.10
CA GLN A 134 -1.13 0.98 12.87
C GLN A 134 -0.60 1.01 11.41
N TRP A 135 -0.84 -0.04 10.63
CA TRP A 135 -0.39 -0.16 9.25
C TRP A 135 -1.41 0.37 8.25
N SER A 136 -1.99 1.51 8.56
CA SER A 136 -2.93 2.23 7.68
C SER A 136 -2.89 3.73 7.95
N SER A 137 -3.39 4.51 7.01
CA SER A 137 -3.58 5.96 7.18
C SER A 137 -4.77 6.32 8.08
N ALA A 138 -5.52 5.35 8.64
CA ALA A 138 -6.69 5.62 9.49
C ALA A 138 -6.35 6.52 10.70
N ASN A 139 -5.17 6.33 11.29
CA ASN A 139 -4.71 7.17 12.40
C ASN A 139 -4.46 8.63 11.99
N ALA A 140 -3.94 8.88 10.78
CA ALA A 140 -3.78 10.24 10.27
C ALA A 140 -5.15 10.92 10.07
N TYR A 141 -6.15 10.18 9.56
CA TYR A 141 -7.54 10.66 9.44
C TYR A 141 -8.23 10.91 10.79
N ALA A 142 -7.80 10.24 11.85
CA ALA A 142 -8.26 10.50 13.23
C ALA A 142 -7.50 11.66 13.91
N GLY A 143 -6.65 12.40 13.20
CA GLY A 143 -5.89 13.52 13.75
C GLY A 143 -4.65 13.12 14.57
N ASN A 144 -4.22 11.88 14.52
CA ASN A 144 -3.00 11.44 15.21
C ASN A 144 -1.75 11.95 14.47
N LEU A 145 -1.09 12.95 15.03
CA LEU A 145 0.12 13.56 14.45
C LEU A 145 1.33 12.61 14.38
N ASN A 146 1.31 11.54 15.16
CA ASN A 146 2.36 10.51 15.17
C ASN A 146 1.98 9.27 14.35
N ALA A 147 0.99 9.38 13.45
CA ALA A 147 0.59 8.29 12.59
C ALA A 147 1.78 7.82 11.73
N ALA A 148 1.94 6.51 11.61
CA ALA A 148 3.01 5.93 10.79
C ALA A 148 2.78 6.18 9.29
N GLY A 149 3.88 6.27 8.53
CA GLY A 149 3.89 6.29 7.08
C GLY A 149 3.85 7.68 6.45
N PRO A 150 3.80 7.74 5.11
CA PRO A 150 3.85 8.97 4.34
C PRO A 150 2.68 9.91 4.63
N ALA A 151 2.93 11.21 4.46
CA ALA A 151 1.92 12.25 4.62
C ALA A 151 0.75 12.06 3.64
N ILE A 152 -0.45 12.32 4.13
CA ILE A 152 -1.69 12.32 3.35
C ILE A 152 -1.98 13.73 2.86
N ARG A 153 -2.38 13.87 1.61
CA ARG A 153 -2.75 15.14 0.98
C ARG A 153 -4.25 15.39 1.16
N PHE A 154 -4.62 15.78 2.39
CA PHE A 154 -6.04 16.03 2.77
C PHE A 154 -6.69 17.12 1.94
N GLU A 155 -5.93 18.15 1.56
CA GLU A 155 -6.42 19.27 0.74
C GLU A 155 -7.01 18.81 -0.61
N LEU A 156 -6.54 17.68 -1.15
CA LEU A 156 -7.10 17.12 -2.39
C LEU A 156 -8.47 16.44 -2.18
N LEU A 157 -8.77 16.04 -0.96
CA LEU A 157 -10.08 15.49 -0.60
C LEU A 157 -11.13 16.61 -0.44
N GLU A 158 -10.72 17.79 0.07
CA GLU A 158 -11.58 18.98 0.20
C GLU A 158 -11.97 19.52 -1.18
N LEU A 159 -11.03 19.55 -2.14
CA LEU A 159 -11.31 19.93 -3.53
C LEU A 159 -12.34 19.01 -4.19
N ALA A 160 -12.53 17.81 -3.66
CA ALA A 160 -13.57 16.89 -4.08
C ALA A 160 -14.98 17.30 -3.61
N GLY A 161 -15.13 18.45 -2.91
CA GLY A 161 -16.42 18.97 -2.44
C GLY A 161 -17.07 18.09 -1.37
N GLN A 162 -16.28 17.40 -0.56
CA GLN A 162 -16.77 16.49 0.46
C GLN A 162 -16.17 16.87 1.82
N ASP A 163 -17.04 17.22 2.76
CA ASP A 163 -16.64 17.46 4.14
C ASP A 163 -16.02 16.21 4.76
N LEU A 164 -14.90 16.38 5.42
CA LEU A 164 -14.10 15.31 6.05
C LEU A 164 -14.67 14.83 7.39
N ILE A 165 -15.88 15.29 7.79
CA ILE A 165 -16.51 14.98 9.08
C ILE A 165 -17.56 13.90 8.91
#